data_b2ca58771afe3f633edfc2d32307bc23
#
_entry.id   b2ca58771afe3f633edfc2d32307bc23
#
_cell.length_a   1.000
_cell.length_b   1.000
_cell.length_c   1.000
_cell.angle_alpha   90.00
_cell.angle_beta   90.00
_cell.angle_gamma   90.00
#
_symmetry.space_group_name_H-M   'P 1'
#
loop_
_entity.id
_entity.type
_entity.pdbx_description
1 polymer ?
#
loop_
_entity_poly.entity_id
_entity_poly.type
_entity_poly.pdbx_seq_one_letter_code
_entity_poly.pdbx_strand_id
1 'polypeptide(L)'
;VVCSAVDGITDELIQISSLVQKGNKKDANRMLAKISQKHKQFAAHLVLNPKILKSLSNKLNSDLSELEELVHGLILLGEVTPRSYDYLISFGERLSIDLLSFSLQELKNKSVPLSGKEAGIVTDSNFGDSRPLMDTTRIRLSKTINEHLRKNIIPVVAGFAGADQHDHTTTFGRGGSDYTATIIASCIDANEIWLMSDVEGMMTADPKLIKNAKLLKQVSYAEAIEMARFGAKQIHPRTFEPLLSKKIPMRIRSSFDVNNQGTLVTLPNSKSQDSVKCVSAIRKVGLLDLTGGILFAGPGAAAKIFSVLAKNNINAMMVSSNPSESSITIVVRKEDLPKAENALEINLLGTTLKK
;
A
#
# COMPACT_ATOMS: atom_id res chain seq x y z
N VAL A 1 -14.90 5.20 7.74
CA VAL A 1 -13.47 5.45 8.01
C VAL A 1 -12.69 4.22 7.57
N VAL A 2 -11.53 4.39 6.93
CA VAL A 2 -10.59 3.30 6.61
C VAL A 2 -9.35 3.46 7.48
N CYS A 3 -8.88 2.36 8.05
CA CYS A 3 -7.78 2.38 9.00
C CYS A 3 -6.63 1.52 8.52
N SER A 4 -5.41 2.04 8.60
CA SER A 4 -4.18 1.28 8.42
C SER A 4 -3.79 0.57 9.72
N ALA A 5 -2.85 -0.35 9.65
CA ALA A 5 -2.25 -0.95 10.84
C ALA A 5 -1.62 0.12 11.76
N VAL A 6 -1.52 -0.18 13.03
CA VAL A 6 -0.72 0.62 13.97
C VAL A 6 0.74 0.63 13.50
N ASP A 7 1.41 1.78 13.65
CA ASP A 7 2.78 1.98 13.15
C ASP A 7 3.74 0.87 13.57
N GLY A 8 4.47 0.35 12.57
CA GLY A 8 5.43 -0.74 12.68
C GLY A 8 4.84 -2.15 12.75
N ILE A 9 3.52 -2.32 12.93
CA ILE A 9 2.91 -3.65 13.09
C ILE A 9 2.97 -4.47 11.79
N THR A 10 2.71 -3.85 10.64
CA THR A 10 2.82 -4.55 9.34
C THR A 10 4.23 -5.08 9.12
N ASP A 11 5.26 -4.28 9.43
CA ASP A 11 6.67 -4.70 9.31
C ASP A 11 7.01 -5.83 10.31
N GLU A 12 6.47 -5.79 11.54
CA GLU A 12 6.63 -6.85 12.53
C GLU A 12 5.96 -8.17 12.05
N LEU A 13 4.78 -8.11 11.42
CA LEU A 13 4.11 -9.30 10.84
C LEU A 13 4.90 -9.87 9.65
N ILE A 14 5.43 -9.02 8.77
CA ILE A 14 6.32 -9.43 7.68
C ILE A 14 7.58 -10.09 8.23
N GLN A 15 8.14 -9.56 9.31
CA GLN A 15 9.31 -10.13 9.94
C GLN A 15 9.01 -11.50 10.58
N ILE A 16 7.83 -11.70 11.19
CA ILE A 16 7.37 -13.00 11.69
C ILE A 16 7.38 -14.02 10.54
N SER A 17 6.81 -13.70 9.39
CA SER A 17 6.82 -14.54 8.20
C SER A 17 8.25 -14.98 7.82
N SER A 18 9.18 -14.04 7.77
CA SER A 18 10.60 -14.32 7.47
C SER A 18 11.28 -15.20 8.53
N LEU A 19 10.97 -14.99 9.81
CA LEU A 19 11.51 -15.79 10.92
C LEU A 19 11.00 -17.24 10.86
N VAL A 20 9.72 -17.43 10.52
CA VAL A 20 9.11 -18.74 10.33
C VAL A 20 9.85 -19.51 9.21
N GLN A 21 10.02 -18.88 8.04
CA GLN A 21 10.72 -19.49 6.91
C GLN A 21 12.18 -19.87 7.23
N LYS A 22 12.83 -19.10 8.12
CA LYS A 22 14.19 -19.37 8.61
C LYS A 22 14.24 -20.38 9.76
N GLY A 23 13.10 -20.91 10.20
CA GLY A 23 13.01 -21.84 11.33
C GLY A 23 13.25 -21.21 12.70
N ASN A 24 13.28 -19.87 12.80
CA ASN A 24 13.54 -19.15 14.06
C ASN A 24 12.25 -18.95 14.87
N LYS A 25 11.76 -20.04 15.45
CA LYS A 25 10.51 -20.09 16.23
C LYS A 25 10.54 -19.18 17.47
N LYS A 26 11.69 -19.08 18.14
CA LYS A 26 11.83 -18.29 19.38
C LYS A 26 11.57 -16.80 19.15
N ASP A 27 12.20 -16.23 18.13
CA ASP A 27 12.05 -14.81 17.83
C ASP A 27 10.68 -14.51 17.21
N ALA A 28 10.09 -15.42 16.41
CA ALA A 28 8.73 -15.28 15.92
C ALA A 28 7.71 -15.18 17.06
N ASN A 29 7.77 -16.08 18.05
CA ASN A 29 6.90 -16.04 19.24
C ASN A 29 7.14 -14.79 20.11
N ARG A 30 8.39 -14.37 20.26
CA ARG A 30 8.71 -13.13 21.00
C ARG A 30 8.09 -11.90 20.34
N MET A 31 8.15 -11.82 19.03
CA MET A 31 7.57 -10.72 18.26
C MET A 31 6.05 -10.72 18.33
N LEU A 32 5.43 -11.90 18.23
CA LEU A 32 4.00 -12.07 18.41
C LEU A 32 3.51 -11.57 19.79
N ALA A 33 4.23 -11.96 20.86
CA ALA A 33 3.92 -11.49 22.20
C ALA A 33 4.05 -9.95 22.33
N LYS A 34 5.03 -9.34 21.65
CA LYS A 34 5.19 -7.88 21.59
C LYS A 34 4.01 -7.20 20.90
N ILE A 35 3.54 -7.73 19.76
CA ILE A 35 2.34 -7.23 19.06
C ILE A 35 1.12 -7.28 19.99
N SER A 36 0.91 -8.42 20.66
CA SER A 36 -0.19 -8.61 21.61
C SER A 36 -0.14 -7.59 22.75
N GLN A 37 1.04 -7.44 23.38
CA GLN A 37 1.24 -6.49 24.47
C GLN A 37 0.97 -5.04 24.03
N LYS A 38 1.47 -4.64 22.85
CA LYS A 38 1.30 -3.29 22.30
C LYS A 38 -0.19 -2.95 22.11
N HIS A 39 -0.97 -3.85 21.53
CA HIS A 39 -2.40 -3.61 21.32
C HIS A 39 -3.20 -3.57 22.61
N LYS A 40 -2.89 -4.44 23.60
CA LYS A 40 -3.51 -4.40 24.93
C LYS A 40 -3.19 -3.10 25.68
N GLN A 41 -1.98 -2.59 25.55
CA GLN A 41 -1.59 -1.28 26.11
C GLN A 41 -2.37 -0.14 25.45
N PHE A 42 -2.48 -0.12 24.12
CA PHE A 42 -3.29 0.89 23.42
C PHE A 42 -4.75 0.84 23.85
N ALA A 43 -5.35 -0.36 23.94
CA ALA A 43 -6.72 -0.52 24.40
C ALA A 43 -6.96 0.12 25.77
N ALA A 44 -6.05 -0.13 26.73
CA ALA A 44 -6.15 0.41 28.08
C ALA A 44 -5.98 1.94 28.15
N HIS A 45 -5.22 2.55 27.21
CA HIS A 45 -5.03 3.98 27.14
C HIS A 45 -6.18 4.71 26.42
N LEU A 46 -6.74 4.08 25.39
CA LEU A 46 -7.75 4.70 24.52
C LEU A 46 -9.16 4.59 25.06
N VAL A 47 -9.46 3.57 25.88
CA VAL A 47 -10.81 3.28 26.36
C VAL A 47 -10.80 3.21 27.88
N LEU A 48 -11.44 4.19 28.53
CA LEU A 48 -11.50 4.31 29.99
C LEU A 48 -12.77 3.68 30.58
N ASN A 49 -13.85 3.61 29.81
CA ASN A 49 -15.10 3.01 30.26
C ASN A 49 -14.96 1.49 30.41
N PRO A 50 -15.17 0.93 31.64
CA PRO A 50 -14.91 -0.49 31.90
C PRO A 50 -15.73 -1.46 31.03
N LYS A 51 -16.97 -1.08 30.68
CA LYS A 51 -17.84 -1.94 29.84
C LYS A 51 -17.32 -1.98 28.40
N ILE A 52 -16.95 -0.83 27.84
CA ILE A 52 -16.41 -0.71 26.50
C ILE A 52 -15.04 -1.40 26.45
N LEU A 53 -14.17 -1.16 27.43
CA LEU A 53 -12.85 -1.78 27.51
C LEU A 53 -12.94 -3.32 27.61
N LYS A 54 -13.91 -3.84 28.37
CA LYS A 54 -14.14 -5.31 28.44
C LYS A 54 -14.53 -5.87 27.08
N SER A 55 -15.41 -5.20 26.35
CA SER A 55 -15.82 -5.62 25.00
C SER A 55 -14.67 -5.55 24.00
N LEU A 56 -13.88 -4.48 24.00
CA LEU A 56 -12.68 -4.34 23.20
C LEU A 56 -11.66 -5.43 23.53
N SER A 57 -11.40 -5.67 24.82
CA SER A 57 -10.43 -6.70 25.28
C SER A 57 -10.85 -8.08 24.81
N ASN A 58 -12.15 -8.42 24.87
CA ASN A 58 -12.65 -9.69 24.39
C ASN A 58 -12.42 -9.84 22.87
N LYS A 59 -12.74 -8.80 22.10
CA LYS A 59 -12.53 -8.80 20.63
C LYS A 59 -11.06 -8.92 20.27
N LEU A 60 -10.19 -8.10 20.88
CA LEU A 60 -8.74 -8.15 20.66
C LEU A 60 -8.15 -9.53 21.07
N ASN A 61 -8.58 -10.10 22.19
CA ASN A 61 -8.09 -11.41 22.58
C ASN A 61 -8.51 -12.50 21.57
N SER A 62 -9.72 -12.42 21.01
CA SER A 62 -10.15 -13.34 19.95
C SER A 62 -9.26 -13.24 18.71
N ASP A 63 -9.01 -12.03 18.21
CA ASP A 63 -8.19 -11.83 17.00
C ASP A 63 -6.71 -12.14 17.25
N LEU A 64 -6.20 -11.86 18.45
CA LEU A 64 -4.83 -12.23 18.84
C LEU A 64 -4.66 -13.73 18.99
N SER A 65 -5.67 -14.45 19.54
CA SER A 65 -5.64 -15.93 19.62
C SER A 65 -5.62 -16.54 18.23
N GLU A 66 -6.44 -16.03 17.30
CA GLU A 66 -6.45 -16.48 15.90
C GLU A 66 -5.09 -16.23 15.22
N LEU A 67 -4.45 -15.08 15.47
CA LEU A 67 -3.10 -14.78 15.00
C LEU A 67 -2.06 -15.74 15.58
N GLU A 68 -2.15 -16.05 16.88
CA GLU A 68 -1.28 -17.02 17.56
C GLU A 68 -1.41 -18.41 16.95
N GLU A 69 -2.62 -18.90 16.74
CA GLU A 69 -2.91 -20.18 16.11
C GLU A 69 -2.33 -20.24 14.68
N LEU A 70 -2.53 -19.17 13.88
CA LEU A 70 -1.96 -19.06 12.55
C LEU A 70 -0.43 -19.16 12.58
N VAL A 71 0.24 -18.36 13.42
CA VAL A 71 1.71 -18.35 13.52
C VAL A 71 2.23 -19.70 13.99
N HIS A 72 1.58 -20.34 14.96
CA HIS A 72 1.96 -21.68 15.40
C HIS A 72 1.80 -22.73 14.29
N GLY A 73 0.73 -22.67 13.50
CA GLY A 73 0.56 -23.52 12.32
C GLY A 73 1.66 -23.32 11.28
N LEU A 74 2.01 -22.07 10.97
CA LEU A 74 3.10 -21.75 10.06
C LEU A 74 4.47 -22.23 10.57
N ILE A 75 4.71 -22.12 11.89
CA ILE A 75 5.92 -22.64 12.53
C ILE A 75 6.02 -24.16 12.42
N LEU A 76 4.90 -24.88 12.56
CA LEU A 76 4.88 -26.34 12.42
C LEU A 76 5.14 -26.79 10.98
N LEU A 77 4.54 -26.09 10.00
CA LEU A 77 4.74 -26.37 8.59
C LEU A 77 6.15 -25.97 8.10
N GLY A 78 6.74 -24.93 8.70
CA GLY A 78 8.04 -24.39 8.27
C GLY A 78 7.98 -23.61 6.95
N GLU A 79 6.77 -23.30 6.47
CA GLU A 79 6.58 -22.59 5.21
C GLU A 79 5.49 -21.51 5.34
N VAL A 80 5.58 -20.49 4.48
CA VAL A 80 4.58 -19.44 4.36
C VAL A 80 4.22 -19.32 2.89
N THR A 81 2.99 -19.75 2.56
CA THR A 81 2.46 -19.62 1.19
C THR A 81 1.99 -18.18 0.95
N PRO A 82 1.85 -17.73 -0.31
CA PRO A 82 1.30 -16.39 -0.61
C PRO A 82 -0.05 -16.13 0.08
N ARG A 83 -0.95 -17.14 0.12
CA ARG A 83 -2.24 -17.03 0.79
C ARG A 83 -2.11 -16.87 2.31
N SER A 84 -1.29 -17.68 2.96
CA SER A 84 -1.08 -17.58 4.40
C SER A 84 -0.32 -16.30 4.79
N TYR A 85 0.53 -15.79 3.90
CA TYR A 85 1.20 -14.52 4.05
C TYR A 85 0.19 -13.36 4.07
N ASP A 86 -0.70 -13.28 3.08
CA ASP A 86 -1.75 -12.25 3.02
C ASP A 86 -2.63 -12.27 4.27
N TYR A 87 -3.01 -13.48 4.70
CA TYR A 87 -3.81 -13.62 5.90
C TYR A 87 -3.06 -13.12 7.14
N LEU A 88 -1.78 -13.50 7.30
CA LEU A 88 -0.94 -13.07 8.41
C LEU A 88 -0.81 -11.54 8.48
N ILE A 89 -0.45 -10.90 7.37
CA ILE A 89 -0.20 -9.46 7.38
C ILE A 89 -1.49 -8.62 7.52
N SER A 90 -2.65 -9.17 7.15
CA SER A 90 -3.95 -8.49 7.32
C SER A 90 -4.36 -8.26 8.77
N PHE A 91 -3.76 -8.98 9.73
CA PHE A 91 -4.04 -8.77 11.15
C PHE A 91 -3.62 -7.38 11.65
N GLY A 92 -2.68 -6.72 10.97
CA GLY A 92 -2.30 -5.35 11.33
C GLY A 92 -3.47 -4.39 11.33
N GLU A 93 -4.22 -4.37 10.25
CA GLU A 93 -5.40 -3.53 10.08
C GLU A 93 -6.60 -4.06 10.88
N ARG A 94 -6.78 -5.38 10.98
CA ARG A 94 -7.85 -6.00 11.78
C ARG A 94 -7.77 -5.56 13.25
N LEU A 95 -6.60 -5.63 13.86
CA LEU A 95 -6.39 -5.18 15.24
C LEU A 95 -6.55 -3.66 15.40
N SER A 96 -6.20 -2.90 14.38
CA SER A 96 -6.28 -1.43 14.40
C SER A 96 -7.72 -0.93 14.33
N ILE A 97 -8.59 -1.55 13.51
CA ILE A 97 -9.99 -1.14 13.40
C ILE A 97 -10.76 -1.34 14.70
N ASP A 98 -10.42 -2.36 15.48
CA ASP A 98 -11.02 -2.58 16.78
C ASP A 98 -10.66 -1.44 17.74
N LEU A 99 -9.38 -1.07 17.83
CA LEU A 99 -8.93 0.06 18.65
C LEU A 99 -9.68 1.34 18.27
N LEU A 100 -9.73 1.68 16.99
CA LEU A 100 -10.37 2.91 16.52
C LEU A 100 -11.90 2.88 16.73
N SER A 101 -12.56 1.77 16.42
CA SER A 101 -14.01 1.66 16.57
C SER A 101 -14.43 1.82 18.03
N PHE A 102 -13.76 1.11 18.95
CA PHE A 102 -14.10 1.22 20.37
C PHE A 102 -13.69 2.58 20.98
N SER A 103 -12.64 3.23 20.45
CA SER A 103 -12.33 4.63 20.83
C SER A 103 -13.42 5.59 20.39
N LEU A 104 -14.02 5.40 19.21
CA LEU A 104 -15.17 6.18 18.78
C LEU A 104 -16.40 5.94 19.68
N GLN A 105 -16.61 4.72 20.16
CA GLN A 105 -17.69 4.40 21.11
C GLN A 105 -17.43 5.05 22.49
N GLU A 106 -16.18 5.11 22.94
CA GLU A 106 -15.80 5.89 24.15
C GLU A 106 -16.20 7.35 24.02
N LEU A 107 -16.04 7.92 22.82
CA LEU A 107 -16.47 9.28 22.47
C LEU A 107 -17.97 9.39 22.15
N LYS A 108 -18.77 8.37 22.53
CA LYS A 108 -20.24 8.30 22.33
C LYS A 108 -20.67 8.26 20.85
N ASN A 109 -19.81 7.93 19.93
CA ASN A 109 -20.16 7.69 18.54
C ASN A 109 -20.47 6.20 18.32
N LYS A 110 -21.59 5.91 17.66
CA LYS A 110 -21.89 4.54 17.25
C LYS A 110 -20.95 4.14 16.12
N SER A 111 -20.22 3.07 16.30
CA SER A 111 -19.26 2.56 15.30
C SER A 111 -19.21 1.05 15.28
N VAL A 112 -18.75 0.49 14.17
CA VAL A 112 -18.58 -0.95 13.97
C VAL A 112 -17.28 -1.22 13.22
N PRO A 113 -16.41 -2.13 13.73
CA PRO A 113 -15.24 -2.56 12.97
C PRO A 113 -15.67 -3.57 11.91
N LEU A 114 -15.13 -3.44 10.70
CA LEU A 114 -15.38 -4.32 9.56
C LEU A 114 -14.05 -4.67 8.88
N SER A 115 -13.75 -5.94 8.73
CA SER A 115 -12.70 -6.39 7.82
C SER A 115 -13.05 -6.01 6.37
N GLY A 116 -12.08 -6.04 5.45
CA GLY A 116 -12.35 -5.80 4.04
C GLY A 116 -13.40 -6.76 3.46
N LYS A 117 -13.37 -8.04 3.88
CA LYS A 117 -14.37 -9.05 3.54
C LYS A 117 -15.76 -8.68 4.04
N GLU A 118 -15.90 -8.33 5.33
CA GLU A 118 -17.17 -7.95 5.94
C GLU A 118 -17.73 -6.65 5.34
N ALA A 119 -16.87 -5.73 4.96
CA ALA A 119 -17.24 -4.53 4.22
C ALA A 119 -17.76 -4.83 2.81
N GLY A 120 -17.42 -6.00 2.24
CA GLY A 120 -17.86 -6.44 0.91
C GLY A 120 -16.85 -6.19 -0.21
N ILE A 121 -15.56 -6.05 0.12
CA ILE A 121 -14.48 -5.91 -0.88
C ILE A 121 -14.14 -7.29 -1.42
N VAL A 122 -14.43 -7.51 -2.70
CA VAL A 122 -14.16 -8.75 -3.43
C VAL A 122 -13.00 -8.53 -4.39
N THR A 123 -12.06 -9.48 -4.40
CA THR A 123 -10.82 -9.40 -5.20
C THR A 123 -10.64 -10.62 -6.10
N ASP A 124 -9.68 -10.54 -7.00
CA ASP A 124 -9.07 -11.72 -7.61
C ASP A 124 -8.24 -12.50 -6.58
N SER A 125 -7.78 -13.71 -6.95
CA SER A 125 -6.95 -14.57 -6.09
C SER A 125 -5.44 -14.33 -6.29
N ASN A 126 -5.02 -13.13 -6.76
CA ASN A 126 -3.62 -12.78 -6.91
C ASN A 126 -3.05 -12.30 -5.57
N PHE A 127 -2.65 -13.25 -4.73
CA PHE A 127 -2.12 -12.96 -3.39
C PHE A 127 -0.90 -12.04 -3.43
N GLY A 128 -0.86 -11.06 -2.53
CA GLY A 128 0.20 -10.06 -2.40
C GLY A 128 0.04 -8.82 -3.28
N ASP A 129 -0.72 -8.90 -4.38
CA ASP A 129 -1.00 -7.77 -5.30
C ASP A 129 -2.37 -7.95 -5.96
N SER A 130 -3.38 -8.19 -5.14
CA SER A 130 -4.75 -8.43 -5.62
C SER A 130 -5.39 -7.18 -6.24
N ARG A 131 -6.40 -7.43 -7.08
CA ARG A 131 -7.22 -6.38 -7.68
C ARG A 131 -8.67 -6.54 -7.29
N PRO A 132 -9.37 -5.44 -6.97
CA PRO A 132 -10.79 -5.50 -6.66
C PRO A 132 -11.59 -5.85 -7.92
N LEU A 133 -12.54 -6.77 -7.77
CA LEU A 133 -13.59 -7.01 -8.75
C LEU A 133 -14.65 -5.92 -8.58
N MET A 134 -14.43 -4.77 -9.25
CA MET A 134 -15.10 -3.51 -8.94
C MET A 134 -16.64 -3.60 -9.02
N ASP A 135 -17.21 -4.33 -9.96
CA ASP A 135 -18.66 -4.44 -10.10
C ASP A 135 -19.28 -5.21 -8.91
N THR A 136 -18.71 -6.35 -8.56
CA THR A 136 -19.13 -7.14 -7.40
C THR A 136 -18.89 -6.39 -6.09
N THR A 137 -17.72 -5.78 -5.95
CA THR A 137 -17.36 -4.96 -4.79
C THR A 137 -18.34 -3.81 -4.62
N ARG A 138 -18.68 -3.08 -5.68
CA ARG A 138 -19.64 -1.97 -5.61
C ARG A 138 -20.99 -2.42 -5.05
N ILE A 139 -21.54 -3.54 -5.55
CA ILE A 139 -22.84 -4.04 -5.11
C ILE A 139 -22.81 -4.39 -3.62
N ARG A 140 -21.83 -5.20 -3.20
CA ARG A 140 -21.74 -5.69 -1.82
C ARG A 140 -21.39 -4.56 -0.84
N LEU A 141 -20.33 -3.80 -1.15
CA LEU A 141 -19.82 -2.74 -0.29
C LEU A 141 -20.83 -1.60 -0.12
N SER A 142 -21.45 -1.12 -1.21
CA SER A 142 -22.45 -0.05 -1.11
C SER A 142 -23.63 -0.45 -0.24
N LYS A 143 -24.08 -1.72 -0.34
CA LYS A 143 -25.14 -2.24 0.53
C LYS A 143 -24.71 -2.17 2.00
N THR A 144 -23.58 -2.79 2.34
CA THR A 144 -23.09 -2.88 3.72
C THR A 144 -22.84 -1.50 4.32
N ILE A 145 -22.10 -0.64 3.62
CA ILE A 145 -21.75 0.68 4.14
C ILE A 145 -23.01 1.56 4.31
N ASN A 146 -23.90 1.59 3.32
CA ASN A 146 -25.10 2.41 3.38
C ASN A 146 -26.08 1.91 4.45
N GLU A 147 -26.17 0.61 4.73
CA GLU A 147 -26.97 0.09 5.84
C GLU A 147 -26.49 0.61 7.20
N HIS A 148 -25.19 0.69 7.44
CA HIS A 148 -24.63 1.27 8.65
C HIS A 148 -24.84 2.79 8.72
N LEU A 149 -24.57 3.52 7.64
CA LEU A 149 -24.75 4.97 7.59
C LEU A 149 -26.20 5.40 7.84
N ARG A 150 -27.20 4.67 7.28
CA ARG A 150 -28.63 4.93 7.54
C ARG A 150 -29.01 4.78 9.01
N LYS A 151 -28.26 3.95 9.76
CA LYS A 151 -28.46 3.75 11.21
C LYS A 151 -27.62 4.70 12.06
N ASN A 152 -26.96 5.68 11.44
CA ASN A 152 -25.99 6.58 12.07
C ASN A 152 -24.86 5.80 12.79
N ILE A 153 -24.41 4.70 12.20
CA ILE A 153 -23.26 3.91 12.66
C ILE A 153 -22.07 4.21 11.74
N ILE A 154 -20.93 4.54 12.31
CA ILE A 154 -19.69 4.79 11.59
C ILE A 154 -19.02 3.43 11.29
N PRO A 155 -18.96 2.97 10.02
CA PRO A 155 -18.19 1.78 9.70
C PRO A 155 -16.70 2.12 9.71
N VAL A 156 -15.92 1.37 10.49
CA VAL A 156 -14.45 1.43 10.55
C VAL A 156 -13.91 0.21 9.81
N VAL A 157 -13.43 0.44 8.60
CA VAL A 157 -13.05 -0.64 7.69
C VAL A 157 -11.53 -0.85 7.71
N ALA A 158 -11.12 -2.11 7.82
CA ALA A 158 -9.71 -2.47 7.66
C ALA A 158 -9.26 -2.17 6.22
N GLY A 159 -8.25 -1.34 6.10
CA GLY A 159 -7.60 -1.10 4.83
C GLY A 159 -6.76 -2.29 4.35
N PHE A 160 -6.03 -2.12 3.24
CA PHE A 160 -5.02 -3.05 2.75
C PHE A 160 -5.53 -4.41 2.23
N ALA A 161 -6.66 -4.94 2.71
CA ALA A 161 -7.11 -6.28 2.41
C ALA A 161 -8.56 -6.35 1.93
N GLY A 162 -8.86 -7.37 1.14
CA GLY A 162 -10.20 -7.82 0.76
C GLY A 162 -10.29 -9.34 0.89
N ALA A 163 -11.24 -9.96 0.18
CA ALA A 163 -11.32 -11.40 0.06
C ALA A 163 -11.61 -11.81 -1.39
N ASP A 164 -11.07 -12.95 -1.81
CA ASP A 164 -11.40 -13.53 -3.09
C ASP A 164 -12.81 -14.18 -3.10
N GLN A 165 -13.20 -14.75 -4.23
CA GLN A 165 -14.52 -15.40 -4.39
C GLN A 165 -14.67 -16.67 -3.54
N HIS A 166 -13.57 -17.22 -3.01
CA HIS A 166 -13.53 -18.38 -2.12
C HIS A 166 -13.39 -17.98 -0.64
N ASP A 167 -13.60 -16.70 -0.35
CA ASP A 167 -13.48 -16.13 1.00
C ASP A 167 -12.05 -16.13 1.59
N HIS A 168 -11.02 -16.33 0.77
CA HIS A 168 -9.64 -16.20 1.21
C HIS A 168 -9.24 -14.73 1.27
N THR A 169 -8.60 -14.34 2.38
CA THR A 169 -8.05 -12.99 2.51
C THR A 169 -6.94 -12.75 1.49
N THR A 170 -7.02 -11.63 0.80
CA THR A 170 -6.03 -11.16 -0.16
C THR A 170 -5.60 -9.76 0.19
N THR A 171 -4.39 -9.35 -0.18
CA THR A 171 -3.88 -8.01 0.08
C THR A 171 -3.59 -7.24 -1.21
N PHE A 172 -3.69 -5.91 -1.14
CA PHE A 172 -3.47 -5.02 -2.28
C PHE A 172 -2.00 -4.63 -2.46
N GLY A 173 -1.11 -5.10 -1.60
CA GLY A 173 0.28 -4.71 -1.64
C GLY A 173 0.51 -3.26 -1.19
N ARG A 174 1.59 -2.65 -1.67
CA ARG A 174 2.02 -1.32 -1.22
C ARG A 174 0.96 -0.24 -1.46
N GLY A 175 0.68 0.58 -0.44
CA GLY A 175 -0.35 1.62 -0.48
C GLY A 175 -1.78 1.07 -0.41
N GLY A 176 -1.96 -0.18 0.01
CA GLY A 176 -3.23 -0.88 0.00
C GLY A 176 -4.32 -0.23 0.86
N SER A 177 -3.98 0.40 1.99
CA SER A 177 -4.99 1.09 2.82
C SER A 177 -5.55 2.34 2.13
N ASP A 178 -4.70 3.15 1.51
CA ASP A 178 -5.14 4.31 0.72
C ASP A 178 -5.97 3.85 -0.48
N TYR A 179 -5.54 2.76 -1.14
CA TYR A 179 -6.28 2.17 -2.24
C TYR A 179 -7.66 1.66 -1.79
N THR A 180 -7.74 0.99 -0.64
CA THR A 180 -9.02 0.58 -0.03
C THR A 180 -9.94 1.77 0.19
N ALA A 181 -9.42 2.87 0.72
CA ALA A 181 -10.19 4.08 0.98
C ALA A 181 -10.79 4.65 -0.32
N THR A 182 -10.02 4.65 -1.42
CA THR A 182 -10.50 5.15 -2.72
C THR A 182 -11.47 4.20 -3.41
N ILE A 183 -11.30 2.88 -3.26
CA ILE A 183 -12.29 1.87 -3.69
C ILE A 183 -13.62 2.14 -2.99
N ILE A 184 -13.61 2.28 -1.67
CA ILE A 184 -14.82 2.56 -0.89
C ILE A 184 -15.47 3.86 -1.34
N ALA A 185 -14.69 4.96 -1.44
CA ALA A 185 -15.19 6.25 -1.88
C ALA A 185 -15.85 6.17 -3.26
N SER A 186 -15.25 5.46 -4.21
CA SER A 186 -15.81 5.24 -5.54
C SER A 186 -17.09 4.40 -5.53
N CYS A 187 -17.19 3.40 -4.64
CA CYS A 187 -18.36 2.52 -4.56
C CYS A 187 -19.58 3.20 -3.93
N ILE A 188 -19.39 4.14 -3.00
CA ILE A 188 -20.48 4.85 -2.33
C ILE A 188 -20.75 6.24 -2.92
N ASP A 189 -20.09 6.59 -4.04
CA ASP A 189 -20.18 7.91 -4.67
C ASP A 189 -19.91 9.05 -3.68
N ALA A 190 -18.80 8.96 -2.95
CA ALA A 190 -18.43 9.94 -1.94
C ALA A 190 -18.21 11.34 -2.54
N ASN A 191 -18.55 12.38 -1.81
CA ASN A 191 -18.35 13.76 -2.25
C ASN A 191 -16.88 14.17 -2.26
N GLU A 192 -16.10 13.69 -1.30
CA GLU A 192 -14.66 13.94 -1.14
C GLU A 192 -14.04 12.80 -0.31
N ILE A 193 -12.77 12.52 -0.52
CA ILE A 193 -11.99 11.61 0.32
C ILE A 193 -10.84 12.37 0.99
N TRP A 194 -10.58 12.08 2.26
CA TRP A 194 -9.44 12.60 2.99
C TRP A 194 -8.46 11.49 3.32
N LEU A 195 -7.23 11.64 2.84
CA LEU A 195 -6.10 10.82 3.27
C LEU A 195 -5.39 11.56 4.40
N MET A 196 -5.55 11.03 5.61
CA MET A 196 -4.90 11.55 6.81
C MET A 196 -3.53 10.89 6.96
N SER A 197 -2.48 11.69 7.04
CA SER A 197 -1.09 11.24 7.06
C SER A 197 -0.27 11.99 8.11
N ASP A 198 0.99 11.63 8.26
CA ASP A 198 2.00 12.33 9.05
C ASP A 198 2.58 13.58 8.34
N VAL A 199 2.21 13.80 7.08
CA VAL A 199 2.66 14.94 6.27
C VAL A 199 1.53 15.93 6.02
N GLU A 200 1.90 17.19 5.80
CA GLU A 200 0.93 18.27 5.56
C GLU A 200 0.20 18.15 4.22
N GLY A 201 0.75 17.44 3.25
CA GLY A 201 0.25 17.28 1.89
C GLY A 201 1.39 17.11 0.89
N MET A 202 1.11 17.34 -0.39
CA MET A 202 2.11 17.26 -1.46
C MET A 202 2.93 18.56 -1.51
N MET A 203 4.26 18.42 -1.61
CA MET A 203 5.19 19.54 -1.55
C MET A 203 5.82 19.81 -2.93
N THR A 204 6.31 21.03 -3.15
CA THR A 204 7.04 21.41 -4.37
C THR A 204 8.35 20.66 -4.55
N ALA A 205 8.91 20.08 -3.49
CA ALA A 205 10.08 19.20 -3.47
C ALA A 205 10.09 18.38 -2.18
N ASP A 206 10.98 17.38 -2.08
CA ASP A 206 11.20 16.65 -0.83
C ASP A 206 11.78 17.59 0.25
N PRO A 207 11.06 17.86 1.36
CA PRO A 207 11.51 18.79 2.40
C PRO A 207 12.78 18.32 3.11
N LYS A 208 13.11 17.04 3.05
CA LYS A 208 14.38 16.50 3.56
C LYS A 208 15.58 16.93 2.71
N LEU A 209 15.34 17.33 1.46
CA LEU A 209 16.34 17.77 0.50
C LEU A 209 16.38 19.30 0.35
N ILE A 210 15.20 19.89 0.28
CA ILE A 210 14.99 21.31 -0.01
C ILE A 210 14.23 21.92 1.16
N LYS A 211 14.93 22.62 2.03
CA LYS A 211 14.37 23.24 3.25
C LYS A 211 13.23 24.23 2.97
N ASN A 212 13.25 24.87 1.79
CA ASN A 212 12.24 25.86 1.38
C ASN A 212 11.12 25.22 0.52
N ALA A 213 10.95 23.90 0.55
CA ALA A 213 9.83 23.25 -0.12
C ALA A 213 8.51 23.82 0.43
N LYS A 214 7.56 24.09 -0.47
CA LYS A 214 6.26 24.67 -0.13
C LYS A 214 5.15 23.67 -0.36
N LEU A 215 4.08 23.77 0.45
CA LEU A 215 2.87 22.97 0.28
C LEU A 215 2.16 23.37 -1.02
N LEU A 216 1.82 22.41 -1.84
CA LEU A 216 0.96 22.57 -3.01
C LEU A 216 -0.50 22.55 -2.56
N LYS A 217 -1.20 23.68 -2.68
CA LYS A 217 -2.61 23.76 -2.27
C LYS A 217 -3.53 22.91 -3.15
N GLN A 218 -3.20 22.80 -4.43
CA GLN A 218 -3.99 22.04 -5.40
C GLN A 218 -3.10 21.45 -6.49
N VAL A 219 -3.37 20.20 -6.85
CA VAL A 219 -2.76 19.50 -7.98
C VAL A 219 -3.84 18.74 -8.77
N SER A 220 -3.60 18.48 -10.03
CA SER A 220 -4.46 17.60 -10.82
C SER A 220 -4.13 16.14 -10.53
N TYR A 221 -5.04 15.22 -10.88
CA TYR A 221 -4.77 13.78 -10.80
C TYR A 221 -3.53 13.36 -11.59
N ALA A 222 -3.36 13.90 -12.80
CA ALA A 222 -2.20 13.60 -13.64
C ALA A 222 -0.90 14.02 -12.96
N GLU A 223 -0.84 15.22 -12.43
CA GLU A 223 0.32 15.73 -11.67
C GLU A 223 0.58 14.88 -10.43
N ALA A 224 -0.46 14.54 -9.66
CA ALA A 224 -0.32 13.71 -8.46
C ALA A 224 0.19 12.30 -8.78
N ILE A 225 -0.28 11.69 -9.86
CA ILE A 225 0.19 10.37 -10.32
C ILE A 225 1.67 10.44 -10.74
N GLU A 226 2.06 11.47 -11.49
CA GLU A 226 3.45 11.66 -11.89
C GLU A 226 4.36 11.91 -10.68
N MET A 227 3.94 12.77 -9.75
CA MET A 227 4.67 12.99 -8.49
C MET A 227 4.84 11.69 -7.70
N ALA A 228 3.78 10.87 -7.62
CA ALA A 228 3.79 9.58 -6.93
C ALA A 228 4.76 8.58 -7.60
N ARG A 229 4.83 8.56 -8.93
CA ARG A 229 5.75 7.70 -9.70
C ARG A 229 7.22 8.09 -9.52
N PHE A 230 7.51 9.39 -9.50
CA PHE A 230 8.87 9.92 -9.52
C PHE A 230 9.42 10.34 -8.15
N GLY A 231 8.92 9.82 -7.06
CA GLY A 231 9.59 9.92 -5.78
C GLY A 231 8.86 10.61 -4.64
N ALA A 232 7.67 11.16 -4.87
CA ALA A 232 6.78 11.51 -3.78
C ALA A 232 6.23 10.22 -3.16
N LYS A 233 6.98 9.64 -2.21
CA LYS A 233 6.71 8.33 -1.59
C LYS A 233 5.38 8.22 -0.83
N GLN A 234 4.61 9.29 -0.79
CA GLN A 234 3.47 9.43 0.11
C GLN A 234 2.24 8.62 -0.33
N ILE A 235 1.99 8.50 -1.64
CA ILE A 235 0.80 7.83 -2.16
C ILE A 235 1.21 6.94 -3.34
N HIS A 236 0.67 5.73 -3.39
CA HIS A 236 0.89 4.85 -4.52
C HIS A 236 0.01 5.28 -5.71
N PRO A 237 0.51 5.29 -6.98
CA PRO A 237 -0.26 5.72 -8.15
C PRO A 237 -1.62 5.03 -8.30
N ARG A 238 -1.72 3.75 -7.95
CA ARG A 238 -2.95 2.97 -7.97
C ARG A 238 -4.09 3.57 -7.12
N THR A 239 -3.73 4.30 -6.07
CA THR A 239 -4.71 4.97 -5.19
C THR A 239 -5.62 5.92 -5.95
N PHE A 240 -5.16 6.51 -7.05
CA PHE A 240 -5.96 7.46 -7.82
C PHE A 240 -6.94 6.79 -8.81
N GLU A 241 -6.71 5.53 -9.20
CA GLU A 241 -7.49 4.84 -10.24
C GLU A 241 -9.01 4.81 -9.96
N PRO A 242 -9.49 4.43 -8.75
CA PRO A 242 -10.93 4.37 -8.49
C PRO A 242 -11.62 5.74 -8.53
N LEU A 243 -10.88 6.81 -8.27
CA LEU A 243 -11.42 8.18 -8.19
C LEU A 243 -11.57 8.84 -9.56
N LEU A 244 -10.71 8.47 -10.52
CA LEU A 244 -10.65 9.11 -11.85
C LEU A 244 -11.98 9.02 -12.59
N SER A 245 -12.61 7.85 -12.61
CA SER A 245 -13.87 7.61 -13.32
C SER A 245 -15.04 8.39 -12.72
N LYS A 246 -15.02 8.59 -11.42
CA LYS A 246 -16.05 9.30 -10.64
C LYS A 246 -15.75 10.76 -10.41
N LYS A 247 -14.52 11.19 -10.71
CA LYS A 247 -14.05 12.57 -10.49
C LYS A 247 -14.16 13.01 -9.01
N ILE A 248 -14.03 12.07 -8.08
CA ILE A 248 -14.15 12.34 -6.64
C ILE A 248 -12.89 13.07 -6.17
N PRO A 249 -12.97 14.29 -5.66
CA PRO A 249 -11.81 15.02 -5.16
C PRO A 249 -11.20 14.30 -3.96
N MET A 250 -9.86 14.34 -3.87
CA MET A 250 -9.11 13.79 -2.76
C MET A 250 -8.30 14.88 -2.08
N ARG A 251 -8.27 14.87 -0.77
CA ARG A 251 -7.49 15.80 0.04
C ARG A 251 -6.47 15.03 0.88
N ILE A 252 -5.22 15.44 0.79
CA ILE A 252 -4.11 14.89 1.58
C ILE A 252 -3.84 15.87 2.70
N ARG A 253 -3.95 15.42 3.96
CA ARG A 253 -3.89 16.27 5.15
C ARG A 253 -3.05 15.64 6.25
N SER A 254 -2.51 16.49 7.11
CA SER A 254 -1.88 16.04 8.34
C SER A 254 -2.91 15.58 9.38
N SER A 255 -2.60 14.44 10.02
CA SER A 255 -3.35 13.98 11.20
C SER A 255 -3.05 14.82 12.45
N PHE A 256 -1.96 15.58 12.45
CA PHE A 256 -1.48 16.38 13.59
C PHE A 256 -1.90 17.84 13.53
N ASP A 257 -2.34 18.33 12.36
CA ASP A 257 -2.84 19.70 12.17
C ASP A 257 -4.18 19.68 11.42
N VAL A 258 -5.26 19.68 12.20
CA VAL A 258 -6.63 19.64 11.69
C VAL A 258 -7.05 20.96 11.01
N ASN A 259 -6.32 22.05 11.23
CA ASN A 259 -6.61 23.35 10.62
C ASN A 259 -5.99 23.49 9.24
N ASN A 260 -4.92 22.76 8.98
CA ASN A 260 -4.26 22.75 7.67
C ASN A 260 -5.16 22.04 6.63
N GLN A 261 -5.51 22.73 5.56
CA GLN A 261 -6.36 22.19 4.49
C GLN A 261 -5.64 21.17 3.61
N GLY A 262 -4.32 21.08 3.73
CA GLY A 262 -3.51 20.15 2.94
C GLY A 262 -3.50 20.41 1.45
N THR A 263 -3.33 19.36 0.66
CA THR A 263 -3.35 19.41 -0.81
C THR A 263 -4.64 18.82 -1.35
N LEU A 264 -5.35 19.58 -2.16
CA LEU A 264 -6.51 19.11 -2.91
C LEU A 264 -6.06 18.50 -4.25
N VAL A 265 -6.38 17.23 -4.48
CA VAL A 265 -6.20 16.54 -5.75
C VAL A 265 -7.55 16.46 -6.46
N THR A 266 -7.63 17.02 -7.68
CA THR A 266 -8.89 17.12 -8.42
C THR A 266 -8.63 17.13 -9.94
N LEU A 267 -9.67 17.40 -10.73
CA LEU A 267 -9.50 17.63 -12.17
C LEU A 267 -8.62 18.85 -12.44
N PRO A 268 -7.95 18.93 -13.59
CA PRO A 268 -7.15 20.09 -13.97
C PRO A 268 -7.98 21.38 -13.89
N ASN A 269 -7.42 22.41 -13.25
CA ASN A 269 -7.97 23.74 -13.31
C ASN A 269 -7.24 24.51 -14.41
N SER A 270 -7.96 25.03 -15.39
CA SER A 270 -7.42 25.73 -16.57
C SER A 270 -6.61 27.00 -16.27
N LYS A 271 -6.53 27.41 -15.01
CA LYS A 271 -5.91 28.67 -14.57
C LYS A 271 -4.51 28.52 -13.93
N SER A 272 -3.89 27.33 -13.94
CA SER A 272 -2.53 27.20 -13.41
C SER A 272 -1.52 27.83 -14.37
N GLN A 273 -0.93 28.95 -13.98
CA GLN A 273 0.08 29.68 -14.77
C GLN A 273 1.52 29.16 -14.56
N ASP A 274 1.73 28.28 -13.57
CA ASP A 274 3.07 27.78 -13.26
C ASP A 274 3.48 26.65 -14.19
N SER A 275 4.55 26.88 -14.95
CA SER A 275 5.12 25.89 -15.87
C SER A 275 5.75 24.69 -15.14
N VAL A 276 6.28 24.91 -13.93
CA VAL A 276 6.89 23.89 -13.07
C VAL A 276 6.30 23.99 -11.67
N LYS A 277 5.58 22.95 -11.23
CA LYS A 277 4.95 22.90 -9.89
C LYS A 277 5.79 22.16 -8.86
N CYS A 278 6.53 21.15 -9.29
CA CYS A 278 7.25 20.26 -8.39
C CYS A 278 8.50 19.70 -9.08
N VAL A 279 9.51 19.42 -8.26
CA VAL A 279 10.70 18.66 -8.66
C VAL A 279 10.81 17.44 -7.77
N SER A 280 10.78 16.26 -8.36
CA SER A 280 10.94 14.97 -7.68
C SER A 280 12.30 14.35 -7.99
N ALA A 281 12.84 13.58 -7.04
CA ALA A 281 14.11 12.88 -7.22
C ALA A 281 13.98 11.43 -6.76
N ILE A 282 14.37 10.50 -7.61
CA ILE A 282 14.51 9.09 -7.24
C ILE A 282 15.96 8.85 -6.88
N ARG A 283 16.19 8.34 -5.67
CA ARG A 283 17.52 8.00 -5.16
C ARG A 283 17.76 6.51 -5.17
N LYS A 284 19.03 6.11 -5.01
CA LYS A 284 19.44 4.70 -4.98
C LYS A 284 19.02 3.96 -6.25
N VAL A 285 19.34 4.53 -7.37
CA VAL A 285 19.19 3.91 -8.69
C VAL A 285 20.53 3.40 -9.20
N GLY A 286 20.48 2.42 -10.08
CA GLY A 286 21.56 1.92 -10.90
C GLY A 286 21.27 2.18 -12.37
N LEU A 287 22.31 2.49 -13.15
CA LEU A 287 22.22 2.64 -14.60
C LEU A 287 22.85 1.43 -15.25
N LEU A 288 22.13 0.83 -16.18
CA LEU A 288 22.60 -0.21 -17.08
C LEU A 288 22.71 0.41 -18.47
N ASP A 289 23.89 0.49 -18.99
CA ASP A 289 24.12 1.02 -20.33
C ASP A 289 24.51 -0.13 -21.27
N LEU A 290 23.60 -0.48 -22.16
CA LEU A 290 23.72 -1.57 -23.10
C LEU A 290 24.14 -1.01 -24.44
N THR A 291 25.40 -1.24 -24.83
CA THR A 291 26.00 -0.74 -26.06
C THR A 291 26.50 -1.88 -26.93
N GLY A 292 26.49 -1.70 -28.24
CA GLY A 292 27.09 -2.63 -29.18
C GLY A 292 26.19 -3.05 -30.35
N GLY A 293 26.79 -3.12 -31.55
CA GLY A 293 26.09 -3.40 -32.81
C GLY A 293 25.39 -4.77 -32.88
N ILE A 294 25.82 -5.76 -32.11
CA ILE A 294 25.24 -7.13 -32.11
C ILE A 294 23.87 -7.13 -31.41
N LEU A 295 23.65 -6.30 -30.39
CA LEU A 295 22.38 -6.19 -29.67
C LEU A 295 21.29 -5.52 -30.52
N PHE A 296 21.69 -4.69 -31.47
CA PHE A 296 20.80 -3.86 -32.27
C PHE A 296 20.76 -4.23 -33.76
N ALA A 297 21.37 -5.35 -34.12
CA ALA A 297 21.46 -5.84 -35.51
C ALA A 297 20.12 -6.23 -36.16
N GLY A 298 18.98 -6.06 -35.44
CA GLY A 298 17.66 -6.38 -35.98
C GLY A 298 16.51 -6.04 -35.05
N PRO A 299 15.27 -6.12 -35.57
CA PRO A 299 14.08 -5.86 -34.78
C PRO A 299 13.96 -6.86 -33.61
N GLY A 300 13.53 -6.37 -32.42
CA GLY A 300 13.26 -7.19 -31.26
C GLY A 300 14.33 -7.14 -30.15
N ALA A 301 15.42 -6.41 -30.29
CA ALA A 301 16.45 -6.28 -29.25
C ALA A 301 15.85 -5.78 -27.91
N ALA A 302 15.08 -4.70 -27.96
CA ALA A 302 14.39 -4.16 -26.78
C ALA A 302 13.45 -5.20 -26.12
N ALA A 303 12.70 -5.96 -26.95
CA ALA A 303 11.81 -7.00 -26.45
C ALA A 303 12.55 -8.10 -25.69
N LYS A 304 13.72 -8.52 -26.16
CA LYS A 304 14.59 -9.50 -25.47
C LYS A 304 15.07 -8.95 -24.14
N ILE A 305 15.58 -7.71 -24.11
CA ILE A 305 16.08 -7.05 -22.90
C ILE A 305 14.97 -7.01 -21.83
N PHE A 306 13.79 -6.48 -22.20
CA PHE A 306 12.68 -6.37 -21.24
C PHE A 306 12.13 -7.74 -20.82
N SER A 307 12.14 -8.75 -21.70
CA SER A 307 11.76 -10.11 -21.33
C SER A 307 12.69 -10.71 -20.30
N VAL A 308 14.01 -10.48 -20.42
CA VAL A 308 15.01 -10.93 -19.43
C VAL A 308 14.78 -10.25 -18.08
N LEU A 309 14.58 -8.93 -18.06
CA LEU A 309 14.31 -8.20 -16.83
C LEU A 309 13.02 -8.67 -16.18
N ALA A 310 11.95 -8.84 -16.95
CA ALA A 310 10.64 -9.30 -16.45
C ALA A 310 10.71 -10.72 -15.86
N LYS A 311 11.35 -11.67 -16.53
CA LYS A 311 11.56 -13.04 -16.02
C LYS A 311 12.32 -13.09 -14.71
N ASN A 312 13.14 -12.09 -14.45
CA ASN A 312 13.90 -11.93 -13.21
C ASN A 312 13.21 -11.03 -12.17
N ASN A 313 11.96 -10.61 -12.39
CA ASN A 313 11.22 -9.68 -11.54
C ASN A 313 11.97 -8.36 -11.29
N ILE A 314 12.62 -7.81 -12.33
CA ILE A 314 13.34 -6.55 -12.28
C ILE A 314 12.53 -5.50 -13.03
N ASN A 315 12.20 -4.41 -12.33
CA ASN A 315 11.45 -3.30 -12.91
C ASN A 315 12.39 -2.28 -13.57
N ALA A 316 12.20 -2.03 -14.86
CA ALA A 316 12.82 -0.90 -15.56
C ALA A 316 12.09 0.39 -15.20
N MET A 317 12.71 1.26 -14.41
CA MET A 317 12.12 2.51 -13.92
C MET A 317 12.09 3.60 -14.99
N MET A 318 13.13 3.65 -15.81
CA MET A 318 13.27 4.59 -16.93
C MET A 318 14.08 3.92 -18.02
N VAL A 319 13.76 4.24 -19.26
CA VAL A 319 14.48 3.75 -20.44
C VAL A 319 14.75 4.91 -21.36
N SER A 320 15.99 5.02 -21.81
CA SER A 320 16.41 5.95 -22.84
C SER A 320 17.11 5.18 -23.94
N SER A 321 16.76 5.44 -25.19
CA SER A 321 17.43 4.85 -26.34
C SER A 321 17.94 5.93 -27.26
N ASN A 322 19.18 5.78 -27.72
CA ASN A 322 19.77 6.64 -28.73
C ASN A 322 19.98 5.86 -30.02
N PRO A 323 19.15 6.09 -31.05
CA PRO A 323 19.25 5.34 -32.31
C PRO A 323 20.60 5.54 -33.04
N SER A 324 21.22 6.68 -32.89
CA SER A 324 22.50 7.01 -33.55
C SER A 324 23.71 6.32 -32.91
N GLU A 325 23.63 5.99 -31.62
CA GLU A 325 24.72 5.37 -30.87
C GLU A 325 24.48 3.87 -30.63
N SER A 326 23.35 3.31 -31.08
CA SER A 326 22.97 1.93 -30.86
C SER A 326 23.11 1.53 -29.39
N SER A 327 22.56 2.36 -28.51
CA SER A 327 22.60 2.16 -27.06
C SER A 327 21.20 2.24 -26.43
N ILE A 328 20.99 1.46 -25.38
CA ILE A 328 19.82 1.54 -24.49
C ILE A 328 20.31 1.69 -23.07
N THR A 329 19.97 2.79 -22.44
CA THR A 329 20.20 3.02 -21.01
C THR A 329 18.95 2.69 -20.22
N ILE A 330 19.07 1.82 -19.23
CA ILE A 330 17.97 1.39 -18.36
C ILE A 330 18.29 1.77 -16.93
N VAL A 331 17.35 2.43 -16.27
CA VAL A 331 17.41 2.73 -14.85
C VAL A 331 16.66 1.67 -14.07
N VAL A 332 17.33 1.04 -13.10
CA VAL A 332 16.77 0.06 -12.17
C VAL A 332 17.04 0.49 -10.73
N ARG A 333 16.43 -0.17 -9.74
CA ARG A 333 16.83 0.05 -8.35
C ARG A 333 18.28 -0.37 -8.14
N LYS A 334 19.01 0.34 -7.28
CA LYS A 334 20.41 0.02 -6.98
C LYS A 334 20.58 -1.42 -6.46
N GLU A 335 19.62 -1.89 -5.68
CA GLU A 335 19.62 -3.26 -5.14
C GLU A 335 19.43 -4.34 -6.22
N ASP A 336 18.72 -4.02 -7.30
CA ASP A 336 18.46 -4.93 -8.42
C ASP A 336 19.60 -4.91 -9.46
N LEU A 337 20.50 -3.94 -9.38
CA LEU A 337 21.55 -3.73 -10.40
C LEU A 337 22.43 -4.97 -10.62
N PRO A 338 23.00 -5.62 -9.59
CA PRO A 338 23.84 -6.81 -9.81
C PRO A 338 23.07 -7.98 -10.43
N LYS A 339 21.79 -8.15 -10.04
CA LYS A 339 20.93 -9.19 -10.58
C LYS A 339 20.56 -8.91 -12.03
N ALA A 340 20.29 -7.65 -12.37
CA ALA A 340 19.98 -7.23 -13.72
C ALA A 340 21.18 -7.41 -14.66
N GLU A 341 22.37 -6.97 -14.24
CA GLU A 341 23.63 -7.13 -14.96
C GLU A 341 23.87 -8.60 -15.29
N ASN A 342 23.89 -9.47 -14.28
CA ASN A 342 24.10 -10.92 -14.48
C ASN A 342 23.04 -11.57 -15.39
N ALA A 343 21.77 -11.22 -15.21
CA ALA A 343 20.69 -11.78 -16.03
C ALA A 343 20.82 -11.37 -17.51
N LEU A 344 21.17 -10.12 -17.77
CA LEU A 344 21.35 -9.61 -19.13
C LEU A 344 22.61 -10.19 -19.79
N GLU A 345 23.73 -10.30 -19.06
CA GLU A 345 24.95 -10.94 -19.55
C GLU A 345 24.70 -12.38 -20.00
N ILE A 346 24.10 -13.21 -19.14
CA ILE A 346 23.84 -14.62 -19.43
C ILE A 346 22.90 -14.79 -20.64
N ASN A 347 21.83 -14.02 -20.69
CA ASN A 347 20.78 -14.25 -21.69
C ASN A 347 20.97 -13.52 -23.02
N LEU A 348 21.75 -12.45 -23.05
CA LEU A 348 21.99 -11.67 -24.27
C LEU A 348 23.37 -11.93 -24.88
N LEU A 349 24.39 -12.11 -24.07
CA LEU A 349 25.76 -12.25 -24.52
C LEU A 349 26.25 -13.72 -24.55
N GLY A 350 25.52 -14.63 -23.89
CA GLY A 350 25.84 -16.05 -23.85
C GLY A 350 27.15 -16.41 -23.15
N THR A 351 27.79 -15.42 -22.50
CA THR A 351 29.06 -15.57 -21.79
C THR A 351 29.09 -14.70 -20.57
N THR A 352 29.60 -15.22 -19.46
CA THR A 352 30.00 -14.39 -18.32
C THR A 352 31.17 -13.52 -18.80
N LEU A 353 30.94 -12.21 -18.94
CA LEU A 353 32.02 -11.31 -19.27
C LEU A 353 33.06 -11.35 -18.15
N LYS A 354 34.26 -11.71 -18.48
CA LYS A 354 35.42 -11.48 -17.61
C LYS A 354 35.55 -9.98 -17.44
N LYS A 355 35.48 -9.52 -16.18
CA LYS A 355 35.78 -8.14 -15.78
C LYS A 355 37.15 -7.70 -16.25
#